data_7cf2347ba58d0e5c6d67f86c6623a2ba
#
_entry.id   7cf2347ba58d0e5c6d67f86c6623a2ba
#
_cell.length_a   1.000
_cell.length_b   1.000
_cell.length_c   1.000
_cell.angle_alpha   90.00
_cell.angle_beta   90.00
_cell.angle_gamma   90.00
#
_symmetry.space_group_name_H-M   'P 1'
#
loop_
_entity.id
_entity.type
_entity.pdbx_description
1 polymer ?
#
loop_
_entity_poly.entity_id
_entity_poly.type
_entity_poly.pdbx_seq_one_letter_code
_entity_poly.pdbx_strand_id
1 'polypeptide(L)'
;MFVEKRKAGKNIKYFLVHSYRENGKVRKIRKYLGQNLGKEELKETKDKAKKHVLGILQELKTEVFLFTLTKNQINKLNKYENKIKIMHFDSREWQRFTEEFVFNTNAIEGSTVQREEVPDILHKPKAEGAEEIETKGVAKAVDYIKKTKEDLSIELIKKLHEICFNGSKSFAGQLRSVEVAVVDSKGEVLHRGVSVSDLHLALKDMISWYKENKQKFRPLVLAAIIHNQFEYIHPFQDGNGRVGRLLLNLILLKSKYPPLNITLENRAEYYRTLQEYQKNQNLKPTVEFLVKQYKKTITKVTTKQGKV
;
A
#
# COMPACT_ATOMS: atom_id res chain seq x y z
N MET A 1 28.39 -16.16 -10.33
CA MET A 1 29.35 -15.21 -10.92
C MET A 1 30.47 -15.99 -11.61
N PHE A 2 30.86 -15.57 -12.82
CA PHE A 2 31.94 -16.20 -13.57
C PHE A 2 32.80 -15.12 -14.27
N VAL A 3 34.02 -15.49 -14.65
CA VAL A 3 34.91 -14.59 -15.39
C VAL A 3 34.75 -14.84 -16.89
N GLU A 4 34.34 -13.79 -17.61
CA GLU A 4 34.25 -13.77 -19.07
C GLU A 4 35.54 -13.17 -19.62
N LYS A 5 36.15 -13.88 -20.60
CA LYS A 5 37.35 -13.41 -21.33
C LYS A 5 36.95 -12.97 -22.73
N ARG A 6 37.41 -11.78 -23.14
CA ARG A 6 37.18 -11.24 -24.48
C ARG A 6 38.50 -10.89 -25.13
N LYS A 7 38.74 -11.43 -26.31
CA LYS A 7 39.87 -11.03 -27.15
C LYS A 7 39.63 -9.63 -27.75
N ALA A 8 40.59 -8.74 -27.66
CA ALA A 8 40.55 -7.44 -28.26
C ALA A 8 41.91 -7.18 -28.93
N GLY A 9 42.05 -7.61 -30.18
CA GLY A 9 43.33 -7.66 -30.89
C GLY A 9 44.31 -8.64 -30.25
N LYS A 10 45.49 -8.18 -29.89
CA LYS A 10 46.52 -8.96 -29.17
C LYS A 10 46.29 -9.09 -27.66
N ASN A 11 45.25 -8.41 -27.13
CA ASN A 11 45.00 -8.33 -25.71
C ASN A 11 43.77 -9.18 -25.29
N ILE A 12 43.79 -9.62 -24.04
CA ILE A 12 42.67 -10.33 -23.40
C ILE A 12 42.08 -9.45 -22.30
N LYS A 13 40.81 -9.05 -22.43
CA LYS A 13 40.04 -8.34 -21.42
C LYS A 13 39.28 -9.29 -20.55
N TYR A 14 39.30 -9.08 -19.23
CA TYR A 14 38.58 -9.89 -18.24
C TYR A 14 37.41 -9.11 -17.65
N PHE A 15 36.27 -9.79 -17.50
CA PHE A 15 35.07 -9.23 -16.89
C PHE A 15 34.50 -10.22 -15.87
N LEU A 16 34.10 -9.72 -14.69
CA LEU A 16 33.24 -10.48 -13.79
C LEU A 16 31.80 -10.32 -14.25
N VAL A 17 31.13 -11.42 -14.52
CA VAL A 17 29.75 -11.44 -15.01
C VAL A 17 28.87 -12.15 -14.00
N HIS A 18 27.73 -11.56 -13.70
CA HIS A 18 26.66 -12.18 -12.94
C HIS A 18 25.33 -12.06 -13.71
N SER A 19 24.67 -13.20 -13.90
CA SER A 19 23.36 -13.24 -14.52
C SER A 19 22.29 -13.27 -13.44
N TYR A 20 21.24 -12.46 -13.59
CA TYR A 20 20.07 -12.45 -12.72
C TYR A 20 18.80 -12.37 -13.56
N ARG A 21 17.68 -12.80 -13.01
CA ARG A 21 16.38 -12.70 -13.69
C ARG A 21 15.62 -11.47 -13.22
N GLU A 22 15.07 -10.73 -14.16
CA GLU A 22 14.22 -9.58 -13.92
C GLU A 22 13.06 -9.60 -14.91
N ASN A 23 11.83 -9.68 -14.42
CA ASN A 23 10.61 -9.77 -15.24
C ASN A 23 10.66 -10.92 -16.27
N GLY A 24 11.08 -12.10 -15.86
CA GLY A 24 11.22 -13.28 -16.73
C GLY A 24 12.40 -13.23 -17.70
N LYS A 25 13.10 -12.11 -17.85
CA LYS A 25 14.24 -11.92 -18.75
C LYS A 25 15.57 -12.04 -17.99
N VAL A 26 16.54 -12.73 -18.61
CA VAL A 26 17.89 -12.82 -18.06
C VAL A 26 18.63 -11.52 -18.34
N ARG A 27 19.11 -10.86 -17.26
CA ARG A 27 19.98 -9.68 -17.29
C ARG A 27 21.36 -10.04 -16.81
N LYS A 28 22.36 -9.24 -17.20
CA LYS A 28 23.77 -9.45 -16.79
C LYS A 28 24.37 -8.16 -16.24
N ILE A 29 25.01 -8.25 -15.07
CA ILE A 29 25.91 -7.23 -14.55
C ILE A 29 27.31 -7.63 -15.02
N ARG A 30 28.05 -6.71 -15.64
CA ARG A 30 29.44 -6.89 -16.05
C ARG A 30 30.31 -5.86 -15.38
N LYS A 31 31.37 -6.31 -14.69
CA LYS A 31 32.40 -5.44 -14.11
C LYS A 31 33.73 -5.78 -14.79
N TYR A 32 34.33 -4.78 -15.38
CA TYR A 32 35.67 -4.91 -15.97
C TYR A 32 36.72 -5.17 -14.86
N LEU A 33 37.59 -6.17 -15.05
CA LEU A 33 38.59 -6.57 -14.10
C LEU A 33 39.98 -6.05 -14.49
N GLY A 34 40.25 -5.98 -15.77
CA GLY A 34 41.56 -5.60 -16.32
C GLY A 34 41.88 -6.30 -17.64
N GLN A 35 43.07 -6.03 -18.14
CA GLN A 35 43.57 -6.55 -19.40
C GLN A 35 44.88 -7.28 -19.19
N ASN A 36 45.09 -8.44 -19.81
CA ASN A 36 46.30 -9.28 -19.76
C ASN A 36 46.75 -9.60 -18.31
N LEU A 37 45.78 -9.81 -17.40
CA LEU A 37 46.03 -10.07 -15.98
C LEU A 37 46.69 -11.43 -15.75
N GLY A 38 47.68 -11.49 -14.87
CA GLY A 38 48.22 -12.72 -14.30
C GLY A 38 47.19 -13.43 -13.37
N LYS A 39 47.50 -14.66 -12.98
CA LYS A 39 46.60 -15.46 -12.15
C LYS A 39 46.28 -14.81 -10.80
N GLU A 40 47.28 -14.23 -10.14
CA GLU A 40 47.12 -13.59 -8.82
C GLU A 40 46.36 -12.27 -8.93
N GLU A 41 46.75 -11.40 -9.87
CA GLU A 41 46.08 -10.14 -10.14
C GLU A 41 44.60 -10.35 -10.51
N LEU A 42 44.29 -11.41 -11.29
CA LEU A 42 42.94 -11.77 -11.64
C LEU A 42 42.11 -12.21 -10.40
N LYS A 43 42.75 -12.89 -9.44
CA LYS A 43 42.08 -13.31 -8.19
C LYS A 43 41.75 -12.10 -7.34
N GLU A 44 42.67 -11.18 -7.12
CA GLU A 44 42.48 -9.97 -6.32
C GLU A 44 41.42 -9.03 -6.92
N THR A 45 41.51 -8.78 -8.24
CA THR A 45 40.53 -7.92 -8.93
C THR A 45 39.16 -8.53 -8.98
N LYS A 46 39.05 -9.87 -9.08
CA LYS A 46 37.81 -10.62 -8.99
C LYS A 46 37.15 -10.46 -7.62
N ASP A 47 37.89 -10.57 -6.52
CA ASP A 47 37.35 -10.44 -5.16
C ASP A 47 36.86 -9.03 -4.86
N LYS A 48 37.61 -8.00 -5.28
CA LYS A 48 37.15 -6.61 -5.22
C LYS A 48 35.89 -6.37 -6.04
N ALA A 49 35.85 -6.87 -7.26
CA ALA A 49 34.70 -6.76 -8.15
C ALA A 49 33.48 -7.54 -7.65
N LYS A 50 33.67 -8.67 -6.95
CA LYS A 50 32.61 -9.48 -6.35
C LYS A 50 31.86 -8.68 -5.28
N LYS A 51 32.57 -7.97 -4.41
CA LYS A 51 31.96 -7.06 -3.41
C LYS A 51 31.11 -5.98 -4.09
N HIS A 52 31.62 -5.37 -5.14
CA HIS A 52 30.90 -4.33 -5.90
C HIS A 52 29.65 -4.89 -6.60
N VAL A 53 29.74 -6.07 -7.24
CA VAL A 53 28.57 -6.71 -7.90
C VAL A 53 27.52 -7.11 -6.87
N LEU A 54 27.92 -7.60 -5.69
CA LEU A 54 27.00 -7.90 -4.58
C LEU A 54 26.29 -6.65 -4.06
N GLY A 55 27.01 -5.53 -3.92
CA GLY A 55 26.41 -4.23 -3.57
C GLY A 55 25.35 -3.80 -4.58
N ILE A 56 25.64 -3.87 -5.88
CA ILE A 56 24.67 -3.57 -6.93
C ILE A 56 23.43 -4.50 -6.83
N LEU A 57 23.63 -5.79 -6.55
CA LEU A 57 22.54 -6.73 -6.39
C LEU A 57 21.67 -6.41 -5.16
N GLN A 58 22.27 -6.01 -4.05
CA GLN A 58 21.54 -5.54 -2.87
C GLN A 58 20.76 -4.26 -3.16
N GLU A 59 21.36 -3.29 -3.87
CA GLU A 59 20.67 -2.05 -4.27
C GLU A 59 19.51 -2.31 -5.26
N LEU A 60 19.59 -3.38 -6.05
CA LEU A 60 18.56 -3.74 -7.03
C LEU A 60 17.34 -4.41 -6.39
N LYS A 61 17.45 -4.91 -5.16
CA LYS A 61 16.41 -5.69 -4.48
C LYS A 61 15.90 -4.92 -3.27
N THR A 62 14.59 -4.82 -3.18
CA THR A 62 13.89 -4.34 -1.99
C THR A 62 12.90 -5.40 -1.58
N GLU A 63 13.03 -5.90 -0.37
CA GLU A 63 12.08 -6.84 0.21
C GLU A 63 10.78 -6.11 0.52
N VAL A 64 9.68 -6.69 0.08
CA VAL A 64 8.33 -6.25 0.38
C VAL A 64 7.61 -7.43 1.00
N PHE A 65 7.71 -7.57 2.32
CA PHE A 65 7.09 -8.66 3.10
C PHE A 65 7.45 -10.05 2.56
N LEU A 66 6.53 -10.68 1.81
CA LEU A 66 6.68 -12.04 1.32
C LEU A 66 7.42 -12.14 -0.01
N PHE A 67 7.80 -11.05 -0.63
CA PHE A 67 8.44 -11.04 -1.94
C PHE A 67 9.43 -9.88 -2.10
N THR A 68 10.27 -9.98 -3.12
CA THR A 68 11.33 -8.99 -3.39
C THR A 68 11.03 -8.25 -4.69
N LEU A 69 11.05 -6.92 -4.64
CA LEU A 69 11.01 -6.06 -5.81
C LEU A 69 12.42 -5.64 -6.23
N THR A 70 12.69 -5.71 -7.53
CA THR A 70 13.89 -5.10 -8.10
C THR A 70 13.70 -3.59 -8.25
N LYS A 71 14.80 -2.83 -8.29
CA LYS A 71 14.78 -1.38 -8.55
C LYS A 71 13.98 -1.02 -9.81
N ASN A 72 14.07 -1.84 -10.87
CA ASN A 72 13.28 -1.64 -12.08
C ASN A 72 11.77 -1.84 -11.87
N GLN A 73 11.37 -2.82 -11.05
CA GLN A 73 9.96 -3.01 -10.70
C GLN A 73 9.44 -1.84 -9.89
N ILE A 74 10.21 -1.37 -8.89
CA ILE A 74 9.89 -0.17 -8.11
C ILE A 74 9.76 1.05 -9.03
N ASN A 75 10.71 1.27 -9.93
CA ASN A 75 10.66 2.38 -10.87
C ASN A 75 9.46 2.30 -11.82
N LYS A 76 9.07 1.09 -12.26
CA LYS A 76 7.86 0.91 -13.07
C LYS A 76 6.59 1.23 -12.29
N LEU A 77 6.48 0.74 -11.05
CA LEU A 77 5.35 1.07 -10.17
C LEU A 77 5.26 2.57 -9.93
N ASN A 78 6.38 3.22 -9.59
CA ASN A 78 6.42 4.66 -9.38
C ASN A 78 6.03 5.50 -10.62
N LYS A 79 6.21 4.97 -11.84
CA LYS A 79 5.79 5.66 -13.08
C LYS A 79 4.29 5.85 -13.21
N TYR A 80 3.47 5.02 -12.56
CA TYR A 80 2.01 5.20 -12.58
C TYR A 80 1.59 6.56 -11.99
N GLU A 81 2.38 7.13 -11.09
CA GLU A 81 2.11 8.43 -10.48
C GLU A 81 2.60 9.64 -11.30
N ASN A 82 3.38 9.46 -12.36
CA ASN A 82 3.95 10.59 -13.13
C ASN A 82 2.90 11.51 -13.78
N LYS A 83 1.66 11.03 -13.92
CA LYS A 83 0.55 11.77 -14.55
C LYS A 83 -0.45 12.30 -13.51
N ILE A 84 -0.09 12.28 -12.22
CA ILE A 84 -0.96 12.74 -11.15
C ILE A 84 -0.68 14.21 -10.87
N LYS A 85 -1.74 15.02 -10.91
CA LYS A 85 -1.71 16.41 -10.46
C LYS A 85 -2.02 16.45 -8.96
N ILE A 86 -1.09 16.99 -8.17
CA ILE A 86 -1.30 17.20 -6.74
C ILE A 86 -2.11 18.49 -6.58
N MET A 87 -3.19 18.42 -5.80
CA MET A 87 -4.05 19.55 -5.46
C MET A 87 -4.30 19.53 -3.96
N HIS A 88 -4.56 20.68 -3.37
CA HIS A 88 -4.98 20.80 -1.97
C HIS A 88 -6.48 21.07 -1.92
N PHE A 89 -7.19 20.33 -1.09
CA PHE A 89 -8.62 20.51 -0.90
C PHE A 89 -8.88 21.72 -0.01
N ASP A 90 -9.79 22.58 -0.43
CA ASP A 90 -10.39 23.62 0.42
C ASP A 90 -11.40 23.02 1.42
N SER A 91 -12.04 23.86 2.24
CA SER A 91 -12.99 23.39 3.26
C SER A 91 -14.22 22.70 2.65
N ARG A 92 -14.73 23.18 1.51
CA ARG A 92 -15.90 22.60 0.83
C ARG A 92 -15.54 21.29 0.14
N GLU A 93 -14.37 21.22 -0.45
CA GLU A 93 -13.83 20.00 -1.07
C GLU A 93 -13.59 18.91 -0.02
N TRP A 94 -13.10 19.30 1.18
CA TRP A 94 -12.97 18.38 2.31
C TRP A 94 -14.31 17.86 2.82
N GLN A 95 -15.33 18.71 2.90
CA GLN A 95 -16.67 18.28 3.30
C GLN A 95 -17.22 17.25 2.28
N ARG A 96 -17.21 17.58 1.00
CA ARG A 96 -17.65 16.64 -0.08
C ARG A 96 -16.86 15.33 -0.04
N PHE A 97 -15.54 15.41 0.12
CA PHE A 97 -14.72 14.21 0.24
C PHE A 97 -15.16 13.37 1.43
N THR A 98 -15.37 13.99 2.60
CA THR A 98 -15.74 13.27 3.83
C THR A 98 -17.08 12.56 3.67
N GLU A 99 -18.10 13.25 3.18
CA GLU A 99 -19.43 12.67 2.95
C GLU A 99 -19.37 11.48 1.99
N GLU A 100 -18.69 11.65 0.85
CA GLU A 100 -18.50 10.60 -0.15
C GLU A 100 -17.65 9.43 0.37
N PHE A 101 -16.60 9.69 1.12
CA PHE A 101 -15.75 8.65 1.69
C PHE A 101 -16.51 7.84 2.73
N VAL A 102 -17.25 8.52 3.63
CA VAL A 102 -18.07 7.88 4.67
C VAL A 102 -19.12 6.98 4.05
N PHE A 103 -19.89 7.48 3.06
CA PHE A 103 -20.84 6.65 2.34
C PHE A 103 -20.16 5.43 1.71
N ASN A 104 -19.18 5.64 0.85
CA ASN A 104 -18.61 4.55 0.07
C ASN A 104 -17.90 3.51 0.95
N THR A 105 -17.16 3.96 1.98
CA THR A 105 -16.40 3.03 2.83
C THR A 105 -17.31 2.16 3.68
N ASN A 106 -18.48 2.66 4.13
CA ASN A 106 -19.47 1.88 4.85
C ASN A 106 -20.30 0.98 3.91
N ALA A 107 -20.74 1.50 2.76
CA ALA A 107 -21.51 0.74 1.78
C ALA A 107 -20.70 -0.44 1.18
N ILE A 108 -19.39 -0.29 0.98
CA ILE A 108 -18.50 -1.40 0.59
C ILE A 108 -18.57 -2.54 1.60
N GLU A 109 -18.68 -2.24 2.88
CA GLU A 109 -18.79 -3.23 3.97
C GLU A 109 -20.24 -3.66 4.25
N GLY A 110 -21.22 -3.19 3.48
CA GLY A 110 -22.60 -3.64 3.55
C GLY A 110 -23.53 -2.79 4.41
N SER A 111 -23.13 -1.56 4.79
CA SER A 111 -24.05 -0.62 5.44
C SER A 111 -25.24 -0.29 4.55
N THR A 112 -26.43 -0.15 5.16
CA THR A 112 -27.67 0.19 4.50
C THR A 112 -27.95 1.69 4.39
N VAL A 113 -27.13 2.53 5.06
CA VAL A 113 -27.23 3.99 5.01
C VAL A 113 -27.07 4.49 3.57
N GLN A 114 -28.07 5.27 3.11
CA GLN A 114 -28.05 5.84 1.77
C GLN A 114 -27.13 7.06 1.71
N ARG A 115 -26.67 7.38 0.50
CA ARG A 115 -25.75 8.52 0.27
C ARG A 115 -26.33 9.85 0.76
N GLU A 116 -27.61 10.03 0.48
CA GLU A 116 -28.37 11.25 0.78
C GLU A 116 -28.58 11.44 2.28
N GLU A 117 -28.57 10.36 3.06
CA GLU A 117 -28.74 10.39 4.53
C GLU A 117 -27.46 10.78 5.27
N VAL A 118 -26.27 10.59 4.65
CA VAL A 118 -24.98 10.83 5.31
C VAL A 118 -24.86 12.24 5.86
N PRO A 119 -25.15 13.33 5.10
CA PRO A 119 -25.08 14.69 5.64
C PRO A 119 -25.96 14.88 6.89
N ASP A 120 -27.19 14.38 6.86
CA ASP A 120 -28.14 14.51 7.98
C ASP A 120 -27.62 13.75 9.22
N ILE A 121 -27.15 12.51 9.02
CA ILE A 121 -26.56 11.71 10.11
C ILE A 121 -25.35 12.45 10.73
N LEU A 122 -24.49 13.04 9.92
CA LEU A 122 -23.31 13.76 10.42
C LEU A 122 -23.70 14.99 11.26
N HIS A 123 -24.79 15.65 10.94
CA HIS A 123 -25.30 16.82 11.67
C HIS A 123 -26.15 16.50 12.89
N LYS A 124 -26.73 15.28 13.01
CA LYS A 124 -27.48 14.87 14.20
C LYS A 124 -26.66 15.06 15.49
N PRO A 125 -27.23 15.58 16.58
CA PRO A 125 -26.53 15.68 17.87
C PRO A 125 -26.12 14.31 18.41
N LYS A 126 -27.00 13.31 18.27
CA LYS A 126 -26.80 11.93 18.74
C LYS A 126 -27.07 10.95 17.62
N ALA A 127 -26.26 9.91 17.51
CA ALA A 127 -26.47 8.80 16.58
C ALA A 127 -27.50 7.82 17.14
N GLU A 128 -28.29 7.24 16.26
CA GLU A 128 -29.30 6.22 16.54
C GLU A 128 -28.91 4.88 15.90
N GLY A 129 -28.55 3.93 16.75
CA GLY A 129 -28.13 2.61 16.26
C GLY A 129 -26.68 2.52 15.73
N ALA A 130 -26.26 1.31 15.45
CA ALA A 130 -24.86 1.00 15.13
C ALA A 130 -24.38 1.67 13.84
N GLU A 131 -25.19 1.68 12.78
CA GLU A 131 -24.77 2.23 11.48
C GLU A 131 -24.57 3.75 11.52
N GLU A 132 -25.39 4.50 12.23
CA GLU A 132 -25.18 5.94 12.40
C GLU A 132 -23.97 6.24 13.27
N ILE A 133 -23.73 5.43 14.33
CA ILE A 133 -22.53 5.52 15.17
C ILE A 133 -21.28 5.31 14.30
N GLU A 134 -21.25 4.27 13.48
CA GLU A 134 -20.15 3.96 12.58
C GLU A 134 -19.97 5.03 11.50
N THR A 135 -21.07 5.58 10.96
CA THR A 135 -21.05 6.69 10.00
C THR A 135 -20.37 7.91 10.58
N LYS A 136 -20.77 8.34 11.80
CA LYS A 136 -20.12 9.44 12.53
C LYS A 136 -18.69 9.10 12.93
N GLY A 137 -18.45 7.85 13.32
CA GLY A 137 -17.13 7.35 13.69
C GLY A 137 -16.13 7.47 12.54
N VAL A 138 -16.50 7.02 11.35
CA VAL A 138 -15.67 7.14 10.15
C VAL A 138 -15.40 8.62 9.81
N ALA A 139 -16.41 9.51 9.89
CA ALA A 139 -16.19 10.94 9.66
C ALA A 139 -15.18 11.54 10.66
N LYS A 140 -15.30 11.19 11.95
CA LYS A 140 -14.33 11.58 12.98
C LYS A 140 -12.93 11.05 12.69
N ALA A 141 -12.82 9.81 12.19
CA ALA A 141 -11.54 9.23 11.80
C ALA A 141 -10.92 9.93 10.58
N VAL A 142 -11.71 10.38 9.61
CA VAL A 142 -11.25 11.24 8.50
C VAL A 142 -10.69 12.56 9.03
N ASP A 143 -11.41 13.23 9.93
CA ASP A 143 -10.93 14.47 10.53
C ASP A 143 -9.65 14.25 11.36
N TYR A 144 -9.57 13.12 12.08
CA TYR A 144 -8.40 12.74 12.83
C TYR A 144 -7.16 12.53 11.94
N ILE A 145 -7.27 11.74 10.86
CA ILE A 145 -6.13 11.51 9.94
C ILE A 145 -5.68 12.78 9.20
N LYS A 146 -6.59 13.73 8.99
CA LYS A 146 -6.31 15.05 8.41
C LYS A 146 -5.43 15.89 9.34
N LYS A 147 -5.64 15.82 10.66
CA LYS A 147 -5.02 16.69 11.65
C LYS A 147 -3.80 16.08 12.36
N THR A 148 -3.76 14.74 12.45
CA THR A 148 -2.72 14.06 13.24
C THR A 148 -1.32 14.24 12.68
N LYS A 149 -0.37 14.41 13.58
CA LYS A 149 1.08 14.37 13.29
C LYS A 149 1.68 12.99 13.56
N GLU A 150 0.93 12.09 14.20
CA GLU A 150 1.38 10.75 14.54
C GLU A 150 1.76 9.96 13.27
N ASP A 151 2.86 9.22 13.30
CA ASP A 151 3.27 8.32 12.21
C ASP A 151 2.59 6.96 12.39
N LEU A 152 2.68 6.09 11.37
CA LEU A 152 2.10 4.76 11.41
C LEU A 152 2.65 3.96 12.60
N SER A 153 1.75 3.47 13.46
CA SER A 153 2.04 2.65 14.63
C SER A 153 0.87 1.71 14.93
N ILE A 154 1.09 0.70 15.77
CA ILE A 154 0.01 -0.19 16.23
C ILE A 154 -1.03 0.61 17.02
N GLU A 155 -0.59 1.53 17.85
CA GLU A 155 -1.43 2.40 18.66
C GLU A 155 -2.34 3.27 17.78
N LEU A 156 -1.78 3.86 16.71
CA LEU A 156 -2.55 4.62 15.73
C LEU A 156 -3.59 3.74 15.01
N ILE A 157 -3.22 2.54 14.60
CA ILE A 157 -4.13 1.57 13.97
C ILE A 157 -5.30 1.24 14.91
N LYS A 158 -5.01 0.92 16.18
CA LYS A 158 -6.02 0.66 17.21
C LYS A 158 -6.92 1.86 17.46
N LYS A 159 -6.34 3.06 17.55
CA LYS A 159 -7.06 4.31 17.75
C LYS A 159 -8.01 4.64 16.60
N LEU A 160 -7.62 4.42 15.35
CA LEU A 160 -8.51 4.59 14.21
C LEU A 160 -9.68 3.63 14.25
N HIS A 161 -9.45 2.37 14.62
CA HIS A 161 -10.51 1.41 14.82
C HIS A 161 -11.45 1.82 15.96
N GLU A 162 -10.91 2.27 17.10
CA GLU A 162 -11.70 2.78 18.23
C GLU A 162 -12.56 3.97 17.82
N ILE A 163 -12.02 4.96 17.14
CA ILE A 163 -12.77 6.14 16.66
C ILE A 163 -13.93 5.72 15.75
N CYS A 164 -13.72 4.74 14.86
CA CYS A 164 -14.76 4.28 13.95
C CYS A 164 -15.90 3.54 14.66
N PHE A 165 -15.59 2.75 15.70
CA PHE A 165 -16.49 1.71 16.21
C PHE A 165 -16.86 1.86 17.69
N ASN A 166 -16.35 2.88 18.38
CA ASN A 166 -16.70 3.10 19.77
C ASN A 166 -18.21 3.39 19.91
N GLY A 167 -18.87 2.55 20.68
CA GLY A 167 -20.32 2.60 20.89
C GLY A 167 -21.14 1.69 19.97
N SER A 168 -20.56 1.10 18.90
CA SER A 168 -21.21 0.11 18.05
C SER A 168 -20.66 -1.31 18.24
N LYS A 169 -19.37 -1.44 18.58
CA LYS A 169 -18.70 -2.73 18.75
C LYS A 169 -17.96 -2.78 20.10
N SER A 170 -18.17 -3.87 20.86
CA SER A 170 -17.53 -4.09 22.17
C SER A 170 -16.02 -4.25 22.08
N PHE A 171 -15.50 -4.66 20.92
CA PHE A 171 -14.06 -4.84 20.64
C PHE A 171 -13.42 -3.63 19.95
N ALA A 172 -14.07 -2.45 19.95
CA ALA A 172 -13.49 -1.25 19.35
C ALA A 172 -12.08 -0.96 19.90
N GLY A 173 -11.12 -0.73 19.00
CA GLY A 173 -9.72 -0.48 19.36
C GLY A 173 -8.92 -1.72 19.78
N GLN A 174 -9.50 -2.92 19.79
CA GLN A 174 -8.81 -4.14 20.22
C GLN A 174 -8.42 -5.00 19.01
N LEU A 175 -7.17 -5.49 19.01
CA LEU A 175 -6.77 -6.52 18.06
C LEU A 175 -7.54 -7.80 18.35
N ARG A 176 -7.86 -8.58 17.32
CA ARG A 176 -8.60 -9.83 17.47
C ARG A 176 -7.84 -10.86 18.29
N SER A 177 -8.58 -11.62 19.04
CA SER A 177 -8.12 -12.80 19.78
C SER A 177 -8.63 -14.12 19.17
N VAL A 178 -9.28 -14.05 18.01
CA VAL A 178 -9.86 -15.18 17.28
C VAL A 178 -9.33 -15.22 15.86
N GLU A 179 -9.29 -16.43 15.28
CA GLU A 179 -8.99 -16.58 13.85
C GLU A 179 -10.13 -16.05 13.01
N VAL A 180 -9.79 -15.38 11.91
CA VAL A 180 -10.77 -14.78 11.00
C VAL A 180 -10.50 -15.20 9.57
N ALA A 181 -11.57 -15.28 8.78
CA ALA A 181 -11.49 -15.53 7.35
C ALA A 181 -12.42 -14.57 6.60
N VAL A 182 -11.94 -14.09 5.47
CA VAL A 182 -12.77 -13.39 4.48
C VAL A 182 -13.40 -14.45 3.59
N VAL A 183 -14.72 -14.44 3.51
CA VAL A 183 -15.48 -15.38 2.69
C VAL A 183 -16.21 -14.65 1.57
N ASP A 184 -16.47 -15.34 0.48
CA ASP A 184 -17.33 -14.83 -0.59
C ASP A 184 -18.82 -15.04 -0.27
N SER A 185 -19.70 -14.65 -1.21
CA SER A 185 -21.16 -14.81 -1.07
C SER A 185 -21.64 -16.28 -1.03
N LYS A 186 -20.77 -17.23 -1.37
CA LYS A 186 -21.03 -18.67 -1.31
C LYS A 186 -20.46 -19.32 -0.05
N GLY A 187 -19.79 -18.53 0.82
CA GLY A 187 -19.12 -19.02 2.02
C GLY A 187 -17.73 -19.63 1.75
N GLU A 188 -17.20 -19.52 0.53
CA GLU A 188 -15.86 -19.99 0.23
C GLU A 188 -14.81 -19.05 0.81
N VAL A 189 -13.78 -19.61 1.45
CA VAL A 189 -12.70 -18.83 2.06
C VAL A 189 -11.82 -18.22 0.98
N LEU A 190 -11.87 -16.91 0.85
CA LEU A 190 -11.02 -16.14 -0.06
C LEU A 190 -9.64 -15.88 0.55
N HIS A 191 -9.59 -15.55 1.84
CA HIS A 191 -8.37 -15.24 2.58
C HIS A 191 -8.54 -15.55 4.07
N ARG A 192 -7.46 -16.01 4.71
CA ARG A 192 -7.36 -16.10 6.17
C ARG A 192 -6.38 -15.04 6.65
N GLY A 193 -6.76 -14.29 7.66
CA GLY A 193 -5.84 -13.38 8.33
C GLY A 193 -4.62 -14.14 8.88
N VAL A 194 -3.56 -13.41 9.19
CA VAL A 194 -2.38 -13.96 9.87
C VAL A 194 -2.83 -14.61 11.19
N SER A 195 -2.19 -15.71 11.62
CA SER A 195 -2.53 -16.37 12.89
C SER A 195 -2.52 -15.38 14.08
N VAL A 196 -3.38 -15.61 15.07
CA VAL A 196 -3.43 -14.74 16.26
C VAL A 196 -2.08 -14.68 16.96
N SER A 197 -1.33 -15.81 17.00
CA SER A 197 0.01 -15.87 17.59
C SER A 197 1.02 -14.95 16.91
N ASP A 198 0.91 -14.75 15.59
CA ASP A 198 1.85 -13.97 14.78
C ASP A 198 1.37 -12.55 14.52
N LEU A 199 0.12 -12.24 14.89
CA LEU A 199 -0.55 -10.99 14.56
C LEU A 199 0.24 -9.73 14.95
N HIS A 200 0.72 -9.72 16.20
CA HIS A 200 1.47 -8.57 16.71
C HIS A 200 2.84 -8.41 16.03
N LEU A 201 3.50 -9.54 15.72
CA LEU A 201 4.76 -9.55 14.97
C LEU A 201 4.54 -9.04 13.55
N ALA A 202 3.52 -9.55 12.85
CA ALA A 202 3.18 -9.12 11.48
C ALA A 202 2.90 -7.61 11.39
N LEU A 203 2.18 -7.05 12.38
CA LEU A 203 1.97 -5.59 12.44
C LEU A 203 3.26 -4.82 12.70
N LYS A 204 4.13 -5.29 13.59
CA LYS A 204 5.45 -4.68 13.83
C LYS A 204 6.30 -4.70 12.57
N ASP A 205 6.35 -5.82 11.86
CA ASP A 205 7.12 -5.97 10.62
C ASP A 205 6.61 -5.01 9.54
N MET A 206 5.29 -4.91 9.36
CA MET A 206 4.68 -3.95 8.43
C MET A 206 5.09 -2.51 8.77
N ILE A 207 5.05 -2.12 10.04
CA ILE A 207 5.39 -0.76 10.49
C ILE A 207 6.90 -0.50 10.33
N SER A 208 7.75 -1.45 10.69
CA SER A 208 9.21 -1.34 10.50
C SER A 208 9.54 -1.18 9.02
N TRP A 209 8.95 -2.04 8.19
CA TRP A 209 9.12 -1.95 6.75
C TRP A 209 8.68 -0.58 6.20
N TYR A 210 7.53 -0.05 6.63
CA TYR A 210 7.07 1.28 6.25
C TYR A 210 8.10 2.36 6.60
N LYS A 211 8.60 2.37 7.84
CA LYS A 211 9.58 3.35 8.32
C LYS A 211 10.87 3.34 7.50
N GLU A 212 11.37 2.15 7.16
CA GLU A 212 12.62 1.95 6.39
C GLU A 212 12.47 2.27 4.90
N ASN A 213 11.25 2.15 4.36
CA ASN A 213 11.03 2.19 2.92
C ASN A 213 10.19 3.38 2.42
N LYS A 214 9.60 4.18 3.32
CA LYS A 214 8.70 5.29 2.93
C LYS A 214 9.31 6.32 1.98
N GLN A 215 10.64 6.46 1.96
CA GLN A 215 11.35 7.34 1.03
C GLN A 215 11.69 6.69 -0.33
N LYS A 216 11.55 5.37 -0.46
CA LYS A 216 11.90 4.62 -1.68
C LYS A 216 10.73 4.57 -2.68
N PHE A 217 9.52 4.71 -2.20
CA PHE A 217 8.30 4.60 -2.97
C PHE A 217 7.56 5.92 -3.06
N ARG A 218 6.90 6.15 -4.20
CA ARG A 218 5.96 7.25 -4.32
C ARG A 218 4.71 7.01 -3.47
N PRO A 219 4.04 8.07 -3.01
CA PRO A 219 2.97 7.99 -2.02
C PRO A 219 1.83 7.01 -2.34
N LEU A 220 1.32 6.99 -3.58
CA LEU A 220 0.26 6.03 -3.97
C LEU A 220 0.75 4.60 -3.98
N VAL A 221 1.99 4.35 -4.41
CA VAL A 221 2.58 3.01 -4.39
C VAL A 221 2.82 2.56 -2.95
N LEU A 222 3.35 3.43 -2.11
CA LEU A 222 3.53 3.16 -0.68
C LEU A 222 2.20 2.86 0.01
N ALA A 223 1.17 3.68 -0.26
CA ALA A 223 -0.17 3.48 0.26
C ALA A 223 -0.78 2.15 -0.20
N ALA A 224 -0.58 1.77 -1.48
CA ALA A 224 -1.02 0.48 -2.01
C ALA A 224 -0.35 -0.70 -1.30
N ILE A 225 0.96 -0.62 -1.06
CA ILE A 225 1.72 -1.69 -0.38
C ILE A 225 1.20 -1.88 1.04
N ILE A 226 1.13 -0.80 1.81
CA ILE A 226 0.68 -0.86 3.22
C ILE A 226 -0.79 -1.27 3.32
N HIS A 227 -1.65 -0.77 2.43
CA HIS A 227 -3.04 -1.17 2.39
C HIS A 227 -3.21 -2.67 2.12
N ASN A 228 -2.56 -3.20 1.08
CA ASN A 228 -2.60 -4.64 0.78
C ASN A 228 -2.06 -5.49 1.93
N GLN A 229 -0.97 -5.05 2.57
CA GLN A 229 -0.39 -5.79 3.70
C GLN A 229 -1.29 -5.73 4.93
N PHE A 230 -1.92 -4.60 5.20
CA PHE A 230 -2.89 -4.47 6.29
C PHE A 230 -4.10 -5.39 6.08
N GLU A 231 -4.66 -5.42 4.85
CA GLU A 231 -5.76 -6.32 4.50
C GLU A 231 -5.34 -7.81 4.54
N TYR A 232 -4.08 -8.11 4.25
CA TYR A 232 -3.51 -9.46 4.39
C TYR A 232 -3.39 -9.88 5.86
N ILE A 233 -2.90 -9.00 6.74
CA ILE A 233 -2.77 -9.26 8.19
C ILE A 233 -4.14 -9.42 8.82
N HIS A 234 -5.09 -8.59 8.45
CA HIS A 234 -6.48 -8.59 8.92
C HIS A 234 -6.60 -8.54 10.44
N PRO A 235 -6.13 -7.44 11.09
CA PRO A 235 -5.83 -7.45 12.53
C PRO A 235 -7.04 -7.34 13.45
N PHE A 236 -8.22 -7.00 12.95
CA PHE A 236 -9.44 -6.85 13.74
C PHE A 236 -10.45 -7.96 13.44
N GLN A 237 -11.39 -8.17 14.37
CA GLN A 237 -12.48 -9.11 14.19
C GLN A 237 -13.45 -8.63 13.09
N ASP A 238 -13.65 -7.33 12.98
CA ASP A 238 -14.42 -6.63 11.93
C ASP A 238 -13.84 -5.22 11.74
N GLY A 239 -14.22 -4.52 10.65
CA GLY A 239 -13.80 -3.14 10.37
C GLY A 239 -12.44 -2.98 9.72
N ASN A 240 -11.77 -4.07 9.33
CA ASN A 240 -10.45 -4.00 8.67
C ASN A 240 -10.49 -3.17 7.40
N GLY A 241 -11.45 -3.37 6.52
CA GLY A 241 -11.56 -2.60 5.27
C GLY A 241 -11.68 -1.09 5.50
N ARG A 242 -12.48 -0.66 6.48
CA ARG A 242 -12.63 0.77 6.82
C ARG A 242 -11.33 1.36 7.36
N VAL A 243 -10.69 0.69 8.30
CA VAL A 243 -9.39 1.12 8.84
C VAL A 243 -8.30 1.07 7.75
N GLY A 244 -8.26 0.04 6.92
CA GLY A 244 -7.31 -0.08 5.82
C GLY A 244 -7.40 1.09 4.83
N ARG A 245 -8.62 1.52 4.47
CA ARG A 245 -8.82 2.69 3.60
C ARG A 245 -8.50 4.02 4.29
N LEU A 246 -8.68 4.11 5.61
CA LEU A 246 -8.19 5.28 6.39
C LEU A 246 -6.67 5.32 6.44
N LEU A 247 -5.99 4.18 6.65
CA LEU A 247 -4.52 4.10 6.65
C LEU A 247 -3.93 4.46 5.28
N LEU A 248 -4.57 4.00 4.20
CA LEU A 248 -4.21 4.39 2.84
C LEU A 248 -4.21 5.92 2.70
N ASN A 249 -5.28 6.56 3.14
CA ASN A 249 -5.43 8.02 3.08
C ASN A 249 -4.49 8.75 4.06
N LEU A 250 -4.22 8.20 5.23
CA LEU A 250 -3.20 8.74 6.14
C LEU A 250 -1.82 8.84 5.46
N ILE A 251 -1.40 7.79 4.75
CA ILE A 251 -0.10 7.77 4.04
C ILE A 251 -0.07 8.83 2.94
N LEU A 252 -1.16 9.01 2.20
CA LEU A 252 -1.27 10.06 1.19
C LEU A 252 -1.15 11.45 1.83
N LEU A 253 -1.92 11.72 2.87
CA LEU A 253 -1.92 13.00 3.58
C LEU A 253 -0.57 13.34 4.21
N LYS A 254 0.11 12.36 4.82
CA LYS A 254 1.48 12.51 5.33
C LYS A 254 2.49 12.90 4.24
N SER A 255 2.22 12.49 3.02
CA SER A 255 3.02 12.80 1.83
C SER A 255 2.55 14.06 1.10
N LYS A 256 1.62 14.84 1.69
CA LYS A 256 0.98 16.04 1.10
C LYS A 256 0.18 15.75 -0.18
N TYR A 257 -0.26 14.52 -0.36
CA TYR A 257 -1.22 14.14 -1.40
C TYR A 257 -2.64 14.32 -0.88
N PRO A 258 -3.59 14.78 -1.70
CA PRO A 258 -5.00 14.71 -1.35
C PRO A 258 -5.42 13.24 -1.15
N PRO A 259 -6.43 13.00 -0.31
CA PRO A 259 -6.94 11.67 -0.08
C PRO A 259 -7.69 11.16 -1.31
N LEU A 260 -7.89 9.85 -1.40
CA LEU A 260 -8.70 9.22 -2.43
C LEU A 260 -9.89 8.47 -1.85
N ASN A 261 -10.94 8.32 -2.67
CA ASN A 261 -12.11 7.54 -2.36
C ASN A 261 -12.19 6.33 -3.28
N ILE A 262 -12.46 5.15 -2.72
CA ILE A 262 -12.81 3.94 -3.45
C ILE A 262 -14.34 3.91 -3.47
N THR A 263 -14.94 4.01 -4.67
CA THR A 263 -16.39 4.09 -4.80
C THR A 263 -17.05 2.70 -4.77
N LEU A 264 -18.29 2.64 -4.28
CA LEU A 264 -19.06 1.41 -4.19
C LEU A 264 -19.20 0.71 -5.57
N GLU A 265 -19.36 1.48 -6.65
CA GLU A 265 -19.46 0.94 -8.01
C GLU A 265 -18.20 0.17 -8.43
N ASN A 266 -17.06 0.47 -7.83
CA ASN A 266 -15.80 -0.20 -8.10
C ASN A 266 -15.45 -1.29 -7.07
N ARG A 267 -16.37 -1.65 -6.16
CA ARG A 267 -16.17 -2.67 -5.10
C ARG A 267 -15.63 -3.98 -5.66
N ALA A 268 -16.21 -4.48 -6.73
CA ALA A 268 -15.79 -5.76 -7.33
C ALA A 268 -14.37 -5.70 -7.91
N GLU A 269 -14.00 -4.58 -8.57
CA GLU A 269 -12.64 -4.35 -9.08
C GLU A 269 -11.65 -4.24 -7.92
N TYR A 270 -12.01 -3.50 -6.87
CA TYR A 270 -11.21 -3.34 -5.65
C TYR A 270 -10.88 -4.69 -5.00
N TYR A 271 -11.87 -5.52 -4.72
CA TYR A 271 -11.65 -6.83 -4.11
C TYR A 271 -10.81 -7.76 -4.98
N ARG A 272 -10.97 -7.72 -6.31
CA ARG A 272 -10.10 -8.48 -7.22
C ARG A 272 -8.64 -8.07 -7.11
N THR A 273 -8.34 -6.78 -6.90
CA THR A 273 -6.95 -6.34 -6.72
C THR A 273 -6.33 -6.86 -5.42
N LEU A 274 -7.10 -6.90 -4.33
CA LEU A 274 -6.66 -7.47 -3.06
C LEU A 274 -6.43 -8.97 -3.16
N GLN A 275 -7.34 -9.71 -3.81
CA GLN A 275 -7.19 -11.15 -4.04
C GLN A 275 -5.96 -11.47 -4.91
N GLU A 276 -5.70 -10.66 -5.94
CA GLU A 276 -4.52 -10.81 -6.79
C GLU A 276 -3.22 -10.62 -6.00
N TYR A 277 -3.19 -9.65 -5.07
CA TYR A 277 -2.06 -9.50 -4.16
C TYR A 277 -1.92 -10.70 -3.22
N GLN A 278 -3.01 -11.14 -2.60
CA GLN A 278 -3.01 -12.25 -1.64
C GLN A 278 -2.55 -13.57 -2.26
N LYS A 279 -3.00 -13.86 -3.50
CA LYS A 279 -2.68 -15.11 -4.21
C LYS A 279 -1.33 -15.08 -4.92
N ASN A 280 -1.02 -13.98 -5.60
CA ASN A 280 0.09 -13.88 -6.56
C ASN A 280 1.14 -12.84 -6.16
N GLN A 281 0.95 -12.13 -5.04
CA GLN A 281 1.84 -11.06 -4.56
C GLN A 281 2.04 -9.95 -5.62
N ASN A 282 1.03 -9.76 -6.47
CA ASN A 282 1.08 -8.83 -7.58
C ASN A 282 0.47 -7.48 -7.18
N LEU A 283 1.32 -6.49 -6.94
CA LEU A 283 0.93 -5.12 -6.56
C LEU A 283 0.39 -4.28 -7.71
N LYS A 284 0.70 -4.64 -8.94
CA LYS A 284 0.40 -3.81 -10.11
C LYS A 284 -1.10 -3.48 -10.24
N PRO A 285 -2.03 -4.45 -10.14
CA PRO A 285 -3.46 -4.16 -10.24
C PRO A 285 -3.94 -3.17 -9.19
N THR A 286 -3.49 -3.30 -7.93
CA THR A 286 -3.86 -2.36 -6.86
C THR A 286 -3.36 -0.94 -7.17
N VAL A 287 -2.11 -0.79 -7.60
CA VAL A 287 -1.55 0.53 -7.93
C VAL A 287 -2.30 1.17 -9.09
N GLU A 288 -2.57 0.44 -10.17
CA GLU A 288 -3.33 0.93 -11.32
C GLU A 288 -4.76 1.35 -10.91
N PHE A 289 -5.41 0.53 -10.10
CA PHE A 289 -6.72 0.81 -9.56
C PHE A 289 -6.72 2.08 -8.70
N LEU A 290 -5.79 2.22 -7.76
CA LEU A 290 -5.71 3.40 -6.90
C LEU A 290 -5.41 4.69 -7.68
N VAL A 291 -4.57 4.63 -8.72
CA VAL A 291 -4.36 5.77 -9.64
C VAL A 291 -5.66 6.18 -10.34
N LYS A 292 -6.46 5.20 -10.78
CA LYS A 292 -7.78 5.45 -11.40
C LYS A 292 -8.74 6.10 -10.38
N GLN A 293 -8.82 5.56 -9.15
CA GLN A 293 -9.68 6.10 -8.09
C GLN A 293 -9.23 7.50 -7.66
N TYR A 294 -7.92 7.74 -7.54
CA TYR A 294 -7.37 9.06 -7.23
C TYR A 294 -7.84 10.13 -8.23
N LYS A 295 -7.72 9.85 -9.53
CA LYS A 295 -8.17 10.77 -10.58
C LYS A 295 -9.69 11.02 -10.50
N LYS A 296 -10.49 9.97 -10.30
CA LYS A 296 -11.94 10.11 -10.13
C LYS A 296 -12.29 10.96 -8.91
N THR A 297 -11.61 10.75 -7.78
CA THR A 297 -11.83 11.51 -6.55
C THR A 297 -11.56 12.99 -6.78
N ILE A 298 -10.40 13.34 -7.34
CA ILE A 298 -10.05 14.72 -7.63
C ILE A 298 -11.12 15.37 -8.53
N THR A 299 -11.47 14.73 -9.64
CA THR A 299 -12.51 15.27 -10.55
C THR A 299 -13.83 15.48 -9.81
N LYS A 300 -14.32 14.48 -9.04
CA LYS A 300 -15.62 14.57 -8.35
C LYS A 300 -15.65 15.67 -7.29
N VAL A 301 -14.56 15.81 -6.52
CA VAL A 301 -14.48 16.78 -5.42
C VAL A 301 -14.31 18.21 -5.95
N THR A 302 -13.53 18.40 -7.03
CA THR A 302 -13.23 19.74 -7.58
C THR A 302 -14.25 20.25 -8.60
N THR A 303 -15.08 19.35 -9.15
CA THR A 303 -16.16 19.78 -10.06
C THR A 303 -17.16 20.63 -9.28
N LYS A 304 -17.29 21.91 -9.64
CA LYS A 304 -18.39 22.77 -9.16
C LYS A 304 -19.69 22.12 -9.60
N GLN A 305 -20.60 21.83 -8.66
CA GLN A 305 -21.97 21.51 -9.06
C GLN A 305 -22.47 22.67 -9.91
N GLY A 306 -22.79 22.38 -11.17
CA GLY A 306 -23.42 23.37 -12.04
C GLY A 306 -24.63 23.95 -11.32
N LYS A 307 -24.77 25.27 -11.36
CA LYS A 307 -26.00 25.96 -10.91
C LYS A 307 -27.17 25.26 -11.61
N VAL A 308 -28.02 24.61 -10.82
CA VAL A 308 -29.38 24.31 -11.22
C VAL A 308 -30.18 25.57 -11.11
#